data_47afad7dad37c555614aaa2c322b21ce
#
_entry.id   47afad7dad37c555614aaa2c322b21ce
#
_cell.length_a   1.000
_cell.length_b   1.000
_cell.length_c   1.000
_cell.angle_alpha   90.00
_cell.angle_beta   90.00
_cell.angle_gamma   90.00
#
_symmetry.space_group_name_H-M   'P 1'
#
loop_
_entity.id
_entity.type
_entity.pdbx_description
1 polymer ?
#
loop_
_entity_poly.entity_id
_entity_poly.type
_entity_poly.pdbx_seq_one_letter_code
_entity_poly.pdbx_strand_id
1 'polypeptide(L)'
;MKKLYIIRHAKSSWHFNMSKDHDRPLNSRGRLQVLKMGKYLAKNVKPPDQIITSPASRAFYTALFIADAWKIEENKILLSDSFYNANTEILLDIIRNTNHSDILAICGHNPVFTSLINKFHAKSINNLPTCGIMGFSFDIDNWRNLNSAHLLPDFYYTPPIH
;
A
#
# COMPACT_ATOMS: atom_id res chain seq x y z
N MET A 1 -16.84 7.17 8.22
CA MET A 1 -15.85 6.09 8.43
C MET A 1 -14.85 6.07 7.29
N LYS A 2 -13.56 6.02 7.57
CA LYS A 2 -12.48 5.95 6.59
C LYS A 2 -11.76 4.60 6.66
N LYS A 3 -11.26 4.11 5.51
CA LYS A 3 -10.45 2.88 5.43
C LYS A 3 -9.12 3.16 4.77
N LEU A 4 -8.05 2.62 5.33
CA LEU A 4 -6.70 2.72 4.82
C LEU A 4 -6.14 1.34 4.52
N TYR A 5 -5.70 1.12 3.29
CA TYR A 5 -4.97 -0.09 2.90
C TYR A 5 -3.50 0.25 2.72
N ILE A 6 -2.64 -0.44 3.44
CA ILE A 6 -1.19 -0.28 3.38
C ILE A 6 -0.61 -1.48 2.66
N ILE A 7 -0.03 -1.26 1.48
CA ILE A 7 0.44 -2.30 0.56
C ILE A 7 1.95 -2.15 0.36
N ARG A 8 2.72 -3.16 0.72
CA ARG A 8 4.13 -3.21 0.36
C ARG A 8 4.28 -3.70 -1.09
N HIS A 9 5.20 -3.09 -1.84
CA HIS A 9 5.49 -3.54 -3.21
C HIS A 9 5.83 -5.04 -3.27
N ALA A 10 5.52 -5.69 -4.40
CA ALA A 10 5.82 -7.09 -4.65
C ALA A 10 7.34 -7.31 -4.87
N LYS A 11 7.77 -8.57 -4.91
CA LYS A 11 9.18 -8.93 -5.02
C LYS A 11 9.83 -8.31 -6.27
N SER A 12 10.94 -7.63 -6.06
CA SER A 12 11.72 -6.97 -7.11
C SER A 12 13.05 -7.66 -7.36
N SER A 13 13.65 -7.39 -8.52
CA SER A 13 14.94 -7.95 -8.92
C SER A 13 16.10 -7.14 -8.35
N TRP A 14 17.18 -7.85 -7.97
CA TRP A 14 18.50 -7.28 -7.64
C TRP A 14 19.54 -7.55 -8.74
N HIS A 15 19.18 -8.33 -9.75
CA HIS A 15 20.12 -8.89 -10.73
C HIS A 15 20.33 -8.05 -11.99
N PHE A 16 19.70 -6.88 -12.07
CA PHE A 16 19.95 -5.98 -13.18
C PHE A 16 21.08 -5.02 -12.79
N ASN A 17 22.09 -4.91 -13.65
CA ASN A 17 23.05 -3.79 -13.66
C ASN A 17 22.35 -2.45 -13.92
N MET A 18 21.13 -2.34 -13.46
CA MET A 18 20.38 -1.09 -13.51
C MET A 18 20.99 -0.15 -12.49
N SER A 19 21.38 0.98 -12.96
CA SER A 19 22.17 1.98 -12.23
C SER A 19 21.47 2.58 -11.01
N LYS A 20 20.16 2.33 -10.80
CA LYS A 20 19.38 2.97 -9.74
C LYS A 20 18.40 2.01 -9.08
N ASP A 21 18.40 1.99 -7.75
CA ASP A 21 17.42 1.27 -6.93
C ASP A 21 15.96 1.61 -7.31
N HIS A 22 15.70 2.89 -7.62
CA HIS A 22 14.40 3.39 -8.05
C HIS A 22 13.82 2.63 -9.26
N ASP A 23 14.67 2.21 -10.19
CA ASP A 23 14.25 1.61 -11.46
C ASP A 23 14.16 0.07 -11.41
N ARG A 24 14.44 -0.55 -10.27
CA ARG A 24 14.36 -2.01 -10.12
C ARG A 24 12.95 -2.52 -10.39
N PRO A 25 12.78 -3.41 -11.40
CA PRO A 25 11.47 -3.95 -11.75
C PRO A 25 11.04 -5.08 -10.82
N LEU A 26 9.77 -5.45 -10.91
CA LEU A 26 9.28 -6.70 -10.35
C LEU A 26 9.99 -7.88 -11.01
N ASN A 27 10.41 -8.87 -10.22
CA ASN A 27 10.87 -10.15 -10.74
C ASN A 27 9.69 -11.09 -11.05
N SER A 28 9.98 -12.28 -11.58
CA SER A 28 8.94 -13.26 -11.94
C SER A 28 8.07 -13.64 -10.74
N ARG A 29 8.69 -13.83 -9.56
CA ARG A 29 7.96 -14.10 -8.32
C ARG A 29 7.06 -12.96 -7.90
N GLY A 30 7.55 -11.72 -8.01
CA GLY A 30 6.76 -10.52 -7.71
C GLY A 30 5.56 -10.37 -8.63
N ARG A 31 5.71 -10.63 -9.91
CA ARG A 31 4.59 -10.63 -10.87
C ARG A 31 3.53 -11.68 -10.52
N LEU A 32 3.93 -12.89 -10.12
CA LEU A 32 2.98 -13.91 -9.65
C LEU A 32 2.31 -13.51 -8.34
N GLN A 33 3.05 -12.94 -7.40
CA GLN A 33 2.50 -12.45 -6.14
C GLN A 33 1.40 -11.42 -6.38
N VAL A 34 1.66 -10.41 -7.21
CA VAL A 34 0.71 -9.31 -7.42
C VAL A 34 -0.55 -9.79 -8.17
N LEU A 35 -0.41 -10.72 -9.11
CA LEU A 35 -1.56 -11.29 -9.80
C LEU A 35 -2.46 -12.10 -8.86
N LYS A 36 -1.88 -12.92 -7.98
CA LYS A 36 -2.64 -13.67 -6.95
C LYS A 36 -3.28 -12.73 -5.93
N MET A 37 -2.53 -11.74 -5.46
CA MET A 37 -3.04 -10.74 -4.54
C MET A 37 -4.19 -9.94 -5.16
N GLY A 38 -4.04 -9.47 -6.39
CA GLY A 38 -5.09 -8.74 -7.10
C GLY A 38 -6.39 -9.54 -7.21
N LYS A 39 -6.30 -10.81 -7.60
CA LYS A 39 -7.47 -11.71 -7.65
C LYS A 39 -8.15 -11.87 -6.29
N TYR A 40 -7.37 -12.04 -5.24
CA TYR A 40 -7.90 -12.14 -3.88
C TYR A 40 -8.61 -10.86 -3.45
N LEU A 41 -7.96 -9.71 -3.65
CA LEU A 41 -8.49 -8.41 -3.27
C LEU A 41 -9.78 -8.08 -4.04
N ALA A 42 -9.81 -8.31 -5.33
CA ALA A 42 -10.99 -8.08 -6.17
C ALA A 42 -12.22 -8.88 -5.70
N LYS A 43 -11.98 -10.06 -5.13
CA LYS A 43 -13.07 -10.94 -4.65
C LYS A 43 -13.50 -10.64 -3.22
N ASN A 44 -12.56 -10.23 -2.35
CA ASN A 44 -12.79 -10.24 -0.90
C ASN A 44 -12.71 -8.86 -0.24
N VAL A 45 -12.18 -7.87 -0.93
CA VAL A 45 -11.89 -6.55 -0.35
C VAL A 45 -12.49 -5.46 -1.22
N LYS A 46 -13.21 -4.54 -0.61
CA LYS A 46 -13.79 -3.40 -1.32
C LYS A 46 -12.69 -2.56 -1.98
N PRO A 47 -12.83 -2.20 -3.26
CA PRO A 47 -11.82 -1.37 -3.93
C PRO A 47 -11.68 0.00 -3.25
N PRO A 48 -10.47 0.57 -3.21
CA PRO A 48 -10.27 1.94 -2.76
C PRO A 48 -10.79 2.95 -3.79
N ASP A 49 -11.13 4.14 -3.31
CA ASP A 49 -11.50 5.27 -4.17
C ASP A 49 -10.27 5.85 -4.86
N GLN A 50 -9.10 5.69 -4.25
CA GLN A 50 -7.83 6.24 -4.72
C GLN A 50 -6.66 5.39 -4.24
N ILE A 51 -5.61 5.33 -5.06
CA ILE A 51 -4.32 4.71 -4.71
C ILE A 51 -3.24 5.77 -4.79
N ILE A 52 -2.44 5.94 -3.73
CA ILE A 52 -1.22 6.76 -3.75
C ILE A 52 -0.03 5.80 -3.70
N THR A 53 0.89 5.92 -4.65
CA THR A 53 2.04 5.02 -4.74
C THR A 53 3.36 5.76 -4.87
N SER A 54 4.42 5.15 -4.37
CA SER A 54 5.78 5.55 -4.69
C SER A 54 6.02 5.44 -6.21
N PRO A 55 6.79 6.36 -6.81
CA PRO A 55 7.15 6.30 -8.22
C PRO A 55 8.19 5.23 -8.55
N ALA A 56 8.83 4.60 -7.56
CA ALA A 56 9.75 3.49 -7.80
C ALA A 56 9.04 2.37 -8.58
N SER A 57 9.68 1.84 -9.62
CA SER A 57 9.07 0.89 -10.56
C SER A 57 8.36 -0.27 -9.87
N ARG A 58 8.98 -0.88 -8.86
CA ARG A 58 8.39 -2.01 -8.11
C ARG A 58 7.10 -1.66 -7.37
N ALA A 59 7.00 -0.44 -6.83
CA ALA A 59 5.80 0.02 -6.14
C ALA A 59 4.72 0.44 -7.14
N PHE A 60 5.10 1.21 -8.15
CA PHE A 60 4.18 1.66 -9.19
C PHE A 60 3.51 0.48 -9.92
N TYR A 61 4.29 -0.51 -10.38
CA TYR A 61 3.71 -1.67 -11.06
C TYR A 61 2.89 -2.56 -10.11
N THR A 62 3.26 -2.67 -8.84
CA THR A 62 2.41 -3.34 -7.84
C THR A 62 1.05 -2.66 -7.75
N ALA A 63 1.03 -1.33 -7.60
CA ALA A 63 -0.19 -0.55 -7.54
C ALA A 63 -1.03 -0.68 -8.82
N LEU A 64 -0.38 -0.61 -9.98
CA LEU A 64 -1.06 -0.71 -11.30
C LEU A 64 -1.75 -2.06 -11.50
N PHE A 65 -1.06 -3.18 -11.22
CA PHE A 65 -1.65 -4.51 -11.33
C PHE A 65 -2.80 -4.75 -10.36
N ILE A 66 -2.68 -4.24 -9.13
CA ILE A 66 -3.75 -4.35 -8.13
C ILE A 66 -4.95 -3.47 -8.55
N ALA A 67 -4.70 -2.26 -9.04
CA ALA A 67 -5.74 -1.37 -9.56
C ALA A 67 -6.52 -2.01 -10.72
N ASP A 68 -5.80 -2.63 -11.66
CA ASP A 68 -6.42 -3.36 -12.78
C ASP A 68 -7.34 -4.48 -12.28
N ALA A 69 -6.89 -5.27 -11.31
CA ALA A 69 -7.70 -6.33 -10.71
C ALA A 69 -8.97 -5.79 -10.03
N TRP A 70 -8.89 -4.64 -9.39
CA TRP A 70 -10.04 -3.94 -8.79
C TRP A 70 -10.87 -3.13 -9.81
N LYS A 71 -10.43 -3.04 -11.07
CA LYS A 71 -11.03 -2.20 -12.14
C LYS A 71 -11.06 -0.72 -11.76
N ILE A 72 -10.00 -0.26 -11.14
CA ILE A 72 -9.81 1.16 -10.80
C ILE A 72 -9.22 1.87 -12.00
N GLU A 73 -9.78 3.03 -12.36
CA GLU A 73 -9.30 3.87 -13.45
C GLU A 73 -7.90 4.44 -13.12
N GLU A 74 -7.04 4.54 -14.14
CA GLU A 74 -5.65 5.01 -13.97
C GLU A 74 -5.55 6.42 -13.37
N ASN A 75 -6.51 7.30 -13.65
CA ASN A 75 -6.57 8.65 -13.10
C ASN A 75 -6.78 8.70 -11.57
N LYS A 76 -7.12 7.55 -10.96
CA LYS A 76 -7.22 7.40 -9.51
C LYS A 76 -5.95 6.87 -8.86
N ILE A 77 -4.90 6.63 -9.65
CA ILE A 77 -3.57 6.25 -9.18
C ILE A 77 -2.69 7.49 -9.18
N LEU A 78 -2.30 7.96 -8.00
CA LEU A 78 -1.45 9.12 -7.82
C LEU A 78 -0.03 8.71 -7.46
N LEU A 79 0.94 9.28 -8.14
CA LEU A 79 2.35 9.15 -7.80
C LEU A 79 2.73 10.19 -6.74
N SER A 80 3.45 9.78 -5.71
CA SER A 80 4.02 10.66 -4.71
C SER A 80 5.52 10.41 -4.57
N ASP A 81 6.33 11.35 -5.05
CA ASP A 81 7.79 11.28 -4.92
C ASP A 81 8.23 11.16 -3.47
N SER A 82 7.49 11.78 -2.57
CA SER A 82 7.74 11.72 -1.13
C SER A 82 7.65 10.31 -0.54
N PHE A 83 6.97 9.37 -1.21
CA PHE A 83 6.87 7.99 -0.73
C PHE A 83 8.17 7.19 -0.88
N TYR A 84 9.06 7.60 -1.77
CA TYR A 84 10.29 6.84 -2.02
C TYR A 84 11.24 6.86 -0.82
N ASN A 85 11.40 8.02 -0.17
CA ASN A 85 12.26 8.20 1.02
C ASN A 85 11.46 8.74 2.21
N ALA A 86 10.21 8.30 2.36
CA ALA A 86 9.34 8.78 3.42
C ALA A 86 9.78 8.32 4.80
N ASN A 87 9.50 9.13 5.79
CA ASN A 87 9.33 8.71 7.18
C ASN A 87 7.83 8.60 7.51
N THR A 88 7.51 8.14 8.70
CA THR A 88 6.12 7.90 9.10
C THR A 88 5.29 9.18 9.14
N GLU A 89 5.87 10.31 9.54
CA GLU A 89 5.15 11.59 9.61
C GLU A 89 4.80 12.12 8.22
N ILE A 90 5.73 11.99 7.26
CA ILE A 90 5.46 12.33 5.85
C ILE A 90 4.27 11.51 5.31
N LEU A 91 4.24 10.20 5.58
CA LEU A 91 3.12 9.36 5.16
C LEU A 91 1.81 9.80 5.80
N LEU A 92 1.81 10.08 7.11
CA LEU A 92 0.64 10.55 7.83
C LEU A 92 0.14 11.88 7.28
N ASP A 93 1.05 12.81 6.98
CA ASP A 93 0.68 14.12 6.41
C ASP A 93 0.05 13.98 5.03
N ILE A 94 0.59 13.11 4.18
CA ILE A 94 -0.02 12.84 2.87
C ILE A 94 -1.41 12.24 3.02
N ILE A 95 -1.60 11.26 3.91
CA ILE A 95 -2.90 10.66 4.18
C ILE A 95 -3.87 11.71 4.72
N ARG A 96 -3.46 12.52 5.70
CA ARG A 96 -4.31 13.56 6.31
C ARG A 96 -4.75 14.64 5.33
N ASN A 97 -3.95 14.91 4.31
CA ASN A 97 -4.26 15.89 3.27
C ASN A 97 -5.02 15.29 2.07
N THR A 98 -5.34 14.00 2.10
CA THR A 98 -6.16 13.37 1.06
C THR A 98 -7.62 13.79 1.23
N ASN A 99 -8.20 14.29 0.14
CA ASN A 99 -9.60 14.71 0.09
C ASN A 99 -10.41 13.76 -0.83
N HIS A 100 -11.74 13.73 -0.63
CA HIS A 100 -12.68 13.02 -1.50
C HIS A 100 -12.47 11.51 -1.62
N SER A 101 -11.83 10.88 -0.62
CA SER A 101 -11.63 9.44 -0.58
C SER A 101 -12.08 8.90 0.77
N ASP A 102 -12.99 7.92 0.78
CA ASP A 102 -13.40 7.21 1.98
C ASP A 102 -12.52 5.98 2.19
N ILE A 103 -12.09 5.36 1.10
CA ILE A 103 -11.17 4.22 1.11
C ILE A 103 -9.93 4.62 0.34
N LEU A 104 -8.81 4.72 1.04
CA LEU A 104 -7.50 5.05 0.49
C LEU A 104 -6.58 3.85 0.52
N ALA A 105 -5.91 3.53 -0.57
CA ALA A 105 -4.79 2.61 -0.59
C ALA A 105 -3.47 3.37 -0.76
N ILE A 106 -2.44 2.95 -0.06
CA ILE A 106 -1.07 3.42 -0.26
C ILE A 106 -0.16 2.25 -0.60
N CYS A 107 0.75 2.46 -1.56
CA CYS A 107 1.70 1.43 -1.99
C CYS A 107 3.13 1.96 -1.92
N GLY A 108 4.01 1.23 -1.25
CA GLY A 108 5.39 1.69 -1.06
C GLY A 108 6.30 0.68 -0.39
N HIS A 109 7.14 1.15 0.50
CA HIS A 109 8.36 0.48 0.93
C HIS A 109 8.45 0.26 2.43
N ASN A 110 9.20 -0.78 2.82
CA ASN A 110 9.71 -0.95 4.16
C ASN A 110 11.08 -0.22 4.32
N PRO A 111 11.46 0.14 5.56
CA PRO A 111 10.78 -0.19 6.83
C PRO A 111 9.61 0.73 7.20
N VAL A 112 9.42 1.85 6.50
CA VAL A 112 8.46 2.89 6.90
C VAL A 112 6.99 2.38 6.92
N PHE A 113 6.61 1.49 6.02
CA PHE A 113 5.26 0.91 5.98
C PHE A 113 4.99 0.01 7.19
N THR A 114 5.97 -0.82 7.59
CA THR A 114 5.87 -1.59 8.83
C THR A 114 5.78 -0.66 10.04
N SER A 115 6.56 0.42 10.08
CA SER A 115 6.50 1.41 11.16
C SER A 115 5.14 2.12 11.22
N LEU A 116 4.55 2.45 10.08
CA LEU A 116 3.22 3.05 10.01
C LEU A 116 2.14 2.09 10.53
N ILE A 117 2.20 0.82 10.13
CA ILE A 117 1.30 -0.21 10.63
C ILE A 117 1.38 -0.30 12.15
N ASN A 118 2.59 -0.32 12.71
CA ASN A 118 2.81 -0.46 14.14
C ASN A 118 2.37 0.77 14.95
N LYS A 119 2.14 1.91 14.33
CA LYS A 119 1.47 3.05 14.98
C LYS A 119 -0.03 2.80 15.24
N PHE A 120 -0.66 2.00 14.41
CA PHE A 120 -2.10 1.73 14.50
C PHE A 120 -2.40 0.35 15.10
N HIS A 121 -1.62 -0.66 14.78
CA HIS A 121 -1.91 -2.03 15.17
C HIS A 121 -1.53 -2.30 16.65
N ALA A 122 -2.46 -2.90 17.40
CA ALA A 122 -2.25 -3.20 18.82
C ALA A 122 -1.11 -4.21 19.07
N LYS A 123 -0.88 -5.12 18.12
CA LYS A 123 0.27 -6.05 18.15
C LYS A 123 1.25 -5.66 17.07
N SER A 124 2.44 -5.23 17.46
CA SER A 124 3.50 -4.93 16.50
C SER A 124 3.83 -6.12 15.62
N ILE A 125 4.03 -5.86 14.34
CA ILE A 125 4.56 -6.83 13.39
C ILE A 125 6.03 -6.54 13.13
N ASN A 126 6.83 -7.57 12.89
CA ASN A 126 8.25 -7.40 12.61
C ASN A 126 8.50 -6.87 11.20
N ASN A 127 7.68 -7.29 10.25
CA ASN A 127 7.85 -6.94 8.85
C ASN A 127 6.56 -7.21 8.05
N LEU A 128 6.10 -6.21 7.31
CA LEU A 128 5.09 -6.42 6.28
C LEU A 128 5.79 -7.12 5.09
N PRO A 129 5.41 -8.35 4.72
CA PRO A 129 6.08 -9.05 3.61
C PRO A 129 5.82 -8.37 2.27
N THR A 130 6.65 -8.65 1.27
CA THR A 130 6.44 -8.16 -0.10
C THR A 130 5.07 -8.57 -0.61
N CYS A 131 4.38 -7.64 -1.24
CA CYS A 131 2.98 -7.78 -1.67
C CYS A 131 1.98 -8.04 -0.53
N GLY A 132 2.39 -7.88 0.74
CA GLY A 132 1.50 -7.92 1.89
C GLY A 132 0.62 -6.68 1.95
N ILE A 133 -0.57 -6.83 2.50
CA ILE A 133 -1.53 -5.75 2.71
C ILE A 133 -2.06 -5.79 4.14
N MET A 134 -2.11 -4.62 4.76
CA MET A 134 -2.80 -4.40 6.02
C MET A 134 -3.89 -3.36 5.82
N GLY A 135 -5.10 -3.67 6.26
CA GLY A 135 -6.24 -2.77 6.18
C GLY A 135 -6.65 -2.27 7.56
N PHE A 136 -7.00 -1.00 7.65
CA PHE A 136 -7.47 -0.34 8.86
C PHE A 136 -8.76 0.42 8.58
N SER A 137 -9.69 0.36 9.53
CA SER A 137 -10.88 1.21 9.53
C SER A 137 -10.82 2.19 10.69
N PHE A 138 -11.23 3.42 10.44
CA PHE A 138 -11.23 4.49 11.43
C PHE A 138 -12.62 5.11 11.52
N ASP A 139 -13.11 5.31 12.74
CA ASP A 139 -14.36 6.01 13.00
C ASP A 139 -14.14 7.53 12.92
N ILE A 140 -13.86 7.99 11.71
CA ILE A 140 -13.65 9.40 11.36
C ILE A 140 -14.34 9.74 10.04
N ASP A 141 -14.71 10.99 9.87
CA ASP A 141 -15.31 11.51 8.62
C ASP A 141 -14.30 12.24 7.74
N ASN A 142 -13.16 12.65 8.31
CA ASN A 142 -12.11 13.35 7.61
C ASN A 142 -10.74 12.78 7.95
N TRP A 143 -9.89 12.58 6.95
CA TRP A 143 -8.53 12.08 7.12
C TRP A 143 -7.66 12.97 8.02
N ARG A 144 -7.96 14.27 8.14
CA ARG A 144 -7.29 15.18 9.08
C ARG A 144 -7.35 14.71 10.53
N ASN A 145 -8.40 13.96 10.87
CA ASN A 145 -8.62 13.41 12.21
C ASN A 145 -7.94 12.03 12.42
N LEU A 146 -7.12 11.59 11.48
CA LEU A 146 -6.46 10.29 11.55
C LEU A 146 -5.57 10.17 12.78
N ASN A 147 -5.94 9.28 13.69
CA ASN A 147 -5.13 8.84 14.82
C ASN A 147 -5.57 7.45 15.30
N SER A 148 -4.76 6.81 16.14
CA SER A 148 -5.01 5.45 16.65
C SER A 148 -6.22 5.32 17.57
N ALA A 149 -6.69 6.42 18.19
CA ALA A 149 -7.84 6.40 19.11
C ALA A 149 -9.17 6.07 18.39
N HIS A 150 -9.23 6.26 17.09
CA HIS A 150 -10.42 5.98 16.28
C HIS A 150 -10.34 4.66 15.50
N LEU A 151 -9.36 3.82 15.79
CA LEU A 151 -9.17 2.54 15.12
C LEU A 151 -10.28 1.55 15.45
N LEU A 152 -10.79 0.90 14.43
CA LEU A 152 -11.71 -0.24 14.51
C LEU A 152 -10.96 -1.53 14.18
N PRO A 153 -11.48 -2.72 14.57
CA PRO A 153 -10.86 -4.01 14.19
C PRO A 153 -10.74 -4.18 12.68
N ASP A 154 -9.62 -4.75 12.22
CA ASP A 154 -9.28 -4.82 10.81
C ASP A 154 -8.65 -6.14 10.35
N PHE A 155 -8.30 -6.18 9.05
CA PHE A 155 -7.78 -7.36 8.39
C PHE A 155 -6.28 -7.24 8.07
N TYR A 156 -5.63 -8.39 8.04
CA TYR A 156 -4.28 -8.57 7.53
C TYR A 156 -4.24 -9.70 6.52
N TYR A 157 -3.67 -9.45 5.35
CA TYR A 157 -3.52 -10.45 4.33
C TYR A 157 -2.09 -10.46 3.77
N THR A 158 -1.53 -11.64 3.65
CA THR A 158 -0.28 -11.88 2.93
C THR A 158 -0.55 -12.72 1.69
N PRO A 159 0.17 -12.50 0.57
CA PRO A 159 0.02 -13.37 -0.57
C PRO A 159 0.41 -14.81 -0.19
N PRO A 160 -0.25 -15.81 -0.75
CA PRO A 160 0.18 -17.19 -0.57
C PRO A 160 1.62 -17.33 -1.04
N ILE A 161 2.44 -17.92 -0.18
CA ILE A 161 3.89 -18.05 -0.40
C ILE A 161 4.20 -19.02 -1.56
N HIS A 162 3.21 -19.76 -1.99
CA HIS A 162 3.36 -20.82 -3.00
C HIS A 162 2.41 -20.65 -4.19
#